data_e4302d8c166789cd41aad88d10fea647
#
_entry.id   e4302d8c166789cd41aad88d10fea647
#
_cell.length_a   1.000
_cell.length_b   1.000
_cell.length_c   1.000
_cell.angle_alpha   90.00
_cell.angle_beta   90.00
_cell.angle_gamma   90.00
#
_symmetry.space_group_name_H-M   'P 1'
#
loop_
_entity.id
_entity.type
_entity.pdbx_description
1 polymer ?
#
loop_
_entity_poly.entity_id
_entity_poly.type
_entity_poly.pdbx_seq_one_letter_code
_entity_poly.pdbx_strand_id
1 'polypeptide(L)'
;MSEATIAPQVPAAAPGSYLTEGYTLRSWLATRDHKRIGILYAIAITLFFFLGGTAAALIRLELATPAGDLVSADTYNKLFTVHGVVMVWFFLIPSIPATLGNFLVPLMIGAREVAFPRLNILSWYIYVLGGLFTVAMLVEGGVDTGWTFYTPFSTMFSNTHVVAAAAGVFVVGFSSILTGLNFIVTVHRMRAPGMTWFRLPLLVWALYATSLILVLATPVLAMTLTLMALERVLHIGIFDPALGGDPLLFQHLFWFYSHPAVYIMVLPAMGVVSEIITCFARKRIFGYRFMAYAILGIAAFGFLVWGHHMFVSGQSVYAGMVFSMLSFMVAVPSAIKVFNWTATLHKGSLEFRTPMLYALGFIGLFTMGGLTGLFL
;
A
#
# COMPACT_ATOMS: atom_id res chain seq x y z
N MET A 1 16.33 -62.60 -33.07
CA MET A 1 16.11 -61.72 -31.91
C MET A 1 16.73 -60.37 -32.28
N SER A 2 15.90 -59.39 -32.61
CA SER A 2 16.35 -58.05 -33.04
C SER A 2 16.51 -57.20 -31.78
N GLU A 3 17.73 -56.74 -31.50
CA GLU A 3 17.98 -55.74 -30.44
C GLU A 3 17.41 -54.40 -30.91
N ALA A 4 16.34 -53.99 -30.24
CA ALA A 4 15.79 -52.65 -30.42
C ALA A 4 16.74 -51.66 -29.76
N THR A 5 17.48 -50.91 -30.56
CA THR A 5 18.32 -49.76 -30.14
C THR A 5 17.40 -48.68 -29.54
N ILE A 6 17.40 -48.55 -28.24
CA ILE A 6 16.71 -47.41 -27.53
C ILE A 6 17.50 -46.15 -27.86
N ALA A 7 16.92 -45.28 -28.67
CA ALA A 7 17.49 -43.94 -28.92
C ALA A 7 17.61 -43.18 -27.60
N PRO A 8 18.73 -42.48 -27.36
CA PRO A 8 18.90 -41.67 -26.15
C PRO A 8 17.81 -40.59 -26.09
N GLN A 9 17.02 -40.66 -25.02
CA GLN A 9 16.06 -39.58 -24.72
C GLN A 9 16.87 -38.30 -24.44
N VAL A 10 16.77 -37.32 -25.34
CA VAL A 10 17.27 -35.97 -25.08
C VAL A 10 16.60 -35.45 -23.82
N PRO A 11 17.32 -35.09 -22.76
CA PRO A 11 16.70 -34.55 -21.57
C PRO A 11 15.87 -33.34 -21.97
N ALA A 12 14.60 -33.31 -21.57
CA ALA A 12 13.76 -32.13 -21.76
C ALA A 12 14.50 -30.92 -21.19
N ALA A 13 14.69 -29.89 -22.01
CA ALA A 13 15.35 -28.66 -21.59
C ALA A 13 14.74 -28.20 -20.26
N ALA A 14 15.60 -27.99 -19.25
CA ALA A 14 15.15 -27.48 -17.95
C ALA A 14 14.26 -26.26 -18.17
N PRO A 15 13.08 -26.15 -17.54
CA PRO A 15 12.20 -25.00 -17.72
C PRO A 15 12.99 -23.73 -17.43
N GLY A 16 13.02 -22.80 -18.39
CA GLY A 16 13.78 -21.56 -18.30
C GLY A 16 13.45 -20.82 -16.99
N SER A 17 14.47 -20.31 -16.33
CA SER A 17 14.30 -19.43 -15.15
C SER A 17 13.59 -18.16 -15.58
N TYR A 18 12.77 -17.55 -14.68
CA TYR A 18 12.17 -16.23 -14.92
C TYR A 18 13.20 -15.14 -15.30
N LEU A 19 14.47 -15.33 -14.96
CA LEU A 19 15.57 -14.46 -15.35
C LEU A 19 16.08 -14.75 -16.78
N THR A 20 15.99 -15.99 -17.26
CA THR A 20 16.56 -16.45 -18.53
C THR A 20 15.53 -16.65 -19.66
N GLU A 21 14.24 -16.49 -19.38
CA GLU A 21 13.14 -16.72 -20.33
C GLU A 21 12.95 -15.55 -21.32
N GLY A 22 14.02 -15.19 -22.03
CA GLY A 22 14.09 -14.09 -23.00
C GLY A 22 14.49 -12.76 -22.38
N TYR A 23 15.34 -12.02 -23.11
CA TYR A 23 15.92 -10.74 -22.66
C TYR A 23 15.36 -9.53 -23.42
N THR A 24 14.41 -9.74 -24.34
CA THR A 24 13.83 -8.63 -25.10
C THR A 24 12.83 -7.83 -24.27
N LEU A 25 12.73 -6.53 -24.55
CA LEU A 25 11.75 -5.66 -23.89
C LEU A 25 10.32 -6.23 -24.02
N ARG A 26 9.97 -6.79 -25.18
CA ARG A 26 8.69 -7.44 -25.40
C ARG A 26 8.44 -8.62 -24.46
N SER A 27 9.47 -9.44 -24.16
CA SER A 27 9.33 -10.60 -23.28
C SER A 27 9.04 -10.18 -21.83
N TRP A 28 9.54 -9.01 -21.40
CA TRP A 28 9.28 -8.45 -20.09
C TRP A 28 7.90 -7.77 -20.04
N LEU A 29 7.59 -6.91 -20.98
CA LEU A 29 6.32 -6.18 -20.99
C LEU A 29 5.10 -7.08 -21.23
N ALA A 30 5.23 -8.19 -21.96
CA ALA A 30 4.14 -9.15 -22.19
C ALA A 30 4.20 -10.36 -21.25
N THR A 31 5.00 -10.32 -20.18
CA THR A 31 5.18 -11.43 -19.25
C THR A 31 3.90 -11.77 -18.49
N ARG A 32 3.79 -13.04 -18.08
CA ARG A 32 2.75 -13.52 -17.16
C ARG A 32 3.35 -14.10 -15.89
N ASP A 33 4.67 -14.14 -15.80
CA ASP A 33 5.40 -14.62 -14.63
C ASP A 33 5.30 -13.61 -13.49
N HIS A 34 4.79 -14.05 -12.33
CA HIS A 34 4.55 -13.18 -11.17
C HIS A 34 5.84 -12.55 -10.63
N LYS A 35 7.00 -13.20 -10.77
CA LYS A 35 8.28 -12.66 -10.29
C LYS A 35 8.77 -11.54 -11.18
N ARG A 36 8.65 -11.69 -12.52
CA ARG A 36 8.95 -10.59 -13.47
C ARG A 36 8.04 -9.39 -13.25
N ILE A 37 6.75 -9.64 -13.01
CA ILE A 37 5.79 -8.57 -12.70
C ILE A 37 6.19 -7.88 -11.40
N GLY A 38 6.58 -8.62 -10.37
CA GLY A 38 7.12 -8.06 -9.13
C GLY A 38 8.36 -7.18 -9.36
N ILE A 39 9.28 -7.56 -10.26
CA ILE A 39 10.43 -6.74 -10.65
C ILE A 39 9.98 -5.47 -11.39
N LEU A 40 9.06 -5.57 -12.33
CA LEU A 40 8.52 -4.41 -13.05
C LEU A 40 7.89 -3.39 -12.08
N TYR A 41 7.14 -3.86 -11.09
CA TYR A 41 6.63 -3.02 -10.02
C TYR A 41 7.77 -2.43 -9.18
N ALA A 42 8.76 -3.21 -8.79
CA ALA A 42 9.89 -2.73 -8.00
C ALA A 42 10.63 -1.59 -8.70
N ILE A 43 10.87 -1.71 -10.01
CA ILE A 43 11.52 -0.66 -10.82
C ILE A 43 10.66 0.60 -10.85
N ALA A 44 9.38 0.48 -11.20
CA ALA A 44 8.48 1.62 -11.31
C ALA A 44 8.27 2.34 -9.96
N ILE A 45 8.06 1.58 -8.89
CA ILE A 45 7.91 2.10 -7.52
C ILE A 45 9.18 2.81 -7.05
N THR A 46 10.36 2.26 -7.36
CA THR A 46 11.64 2.89 -7.02
C THR A 46 11.83 4.22 -7.75
N LEU A 47 11.43 4.32 -9.01
CA LEU A 47 11.46 5.59 -9.74
C LEU A 47 10.56 6.65 -9.08
N PHE A 48 9.35 6.26 -8.67
CA PHE A 48 8.46 7.17 -7.93
C PHE A 48 9.00 7.52 -6.54
N PHE A 49 9.66 6.59 -5.85
CA PHE A 49 10.37 6.90 -4.61
C PHE A 49 11.41 8.01 -4.78
N PHE A 50 12.24 7.93 -5.83
CA PHE A 50 13.21 8.98 -6.12
C PHE A 50 12.54 10.30 -6.48
N LEU A 51 11.45 10.28 -7.26
CA LEU A 51 10.69 11.48 -7.59
C LEU A 51 10.12 12.16 -6.33
N GLY A 52 9.39 11.43 -5.50
CA GLY A 52 8.82 11.96 -4.26
C GLY A 52 9.89 12.30 -3.22
N GLY A 53 10.98 11.52 -3.15
CA GLY A 53 12.11 11.78 -2.28
C GLY A 53 12.88 13.04 -2.66
N THR A 54 13.04 13.32 -3.95
CA THR A 54 13.63 14.58 -4.44
C THR A 54 12.79 15.79 -4.02
N ALA A 55 11.46 15.69 -4.15
CA ALA A 55 10.57 16.76 -3.68
C ALA A 55 10.73 16.99 -2.16
N ALA A 56 10.81 15.91 -1.36
CA ALA A 56 11.08 16.01 0.07
C ALA A 56 12.43 16.66 0.38
N ALA A 57 13.49 16.31 -0.36
CA ALA A 57 14.81 16.91 -0.18
C ALA A 57 14.78 18.43 -0.45
N LEU A 58 14.09 18.87 -1.51
CA LEU A 58 13.91 20.28 -1.82
C LEU A 58 13.12 21.02 -0.72
N ILE A 59 12.04 20.42 -0.20
CA ILE A 59 11.31 20.93 0.96
C ILE A 59 12.24 21.13 2.17
N ARG A 60 13.08 20.15 2.46
CA ARG A 60 14.00 20.21 3.60
C ARG A 60 15.11 21.24 3.39
N LEU A 61 15.58 21.41 2.16
CA LEU A 61 16.55 22.48 1.83
C LEU A 61 15.95 23.85 2.00
N GLU A 62 14.69 24.08 1.56
CA GLU A 62 13.95 25.31 1.79
C GLU A 62 13.86 25.67 3.28
N LEU A 63 13.61 24.67 4.12
CA LEU A 63 13.50 24.81 5.57
C LEU A 63 14.85 24.80 6.30
N ALA A 64 15.96 24.80 5.59
CA ALA A 64 17.31 24.83 6.21
C ALA A 64 17.64 26.22 6.80
N THR A 65 17.04 27.27 6.26
CA THR A 65 17.14 28.64 6.76
C THR A 65 15.80 29.15 7.28
N PRO A 66 15.74 29.98 8.32
CA PRO A 66 14.49 30.54 8.83
C PRO A 66 13.74 31.42 7.82
N ALA A 67 14.44 32.02 6.87
CA ALA A 67 13.87 32.90 5.87
C ALA A 67 13.15 32.16 4.74
N GLY A 68 13.63 30.94 4.39
CA GLY A 68 13.12 30.17 3.27
C GLY A 68 13.30 30.91 1.95
N ASP A 69 14.46 30.79 1.30
CA ASP A 69 14.85 31.62 0.16
C ASP A 69 15.21 30.83 -1.11
N LEU A 70 15.06 29.49 -1.07
CA LEU A 70 15.39 28.61 -2.19
C LEU A 70 14.28 28.59 -3.25
N VAL A 71 13.02 28.53 -2.83
CA VAL A 71 11.84 28.45 -3.71
C VAL A 71 10.74 29.41 -3.26
N SER A 72 9.84 29.78 -4.18
CA SER A 72 8.65 30.55 -3.81
C SER A 72 7.65 29.71 -2.99
N ALA A 73 6.77 30.37 -2.22
CA ALA A 73 5.71 29.70 -1.46
C ALA A 73 4.80 28.84 -2.35
N ASP A 74 4.49 29.28 -3.57
CA ASP A 74 3.73 28.51 -4.56
C ASP A 74 4.48 27.21 -4.95
N THR A 75 5.76 27.32 -5.27
CA THR A 75 6.61 26.16 -5.59
C THR A 75 6.73 25.21 -4.40
N TYR A 76 6.88 25.74 -3.19
CA TYR A 76 6.93 24.93 -1.96
C TYR A 76 5.64 24.11 -1.77
N ASN A 77 4.47 24.73 -1.92
CA ASN A 77 3.17 24.06 -1.81
C ASN A 77 3.00 22.96 -2.86
N LYS A 78 3.47 23.18 -4.08
CA LYS A 78 3.48 22.19 -5.15
C LYS A 78 4.44 21.02 -4.83
N LEU A 79 5.65 21.30 -4.35
CA LEU A 79 6.59 20.27 -3.91
C LEU A 79 6.03 19.44 -2.76
N PHE A 80 5.38 20.09 -1.78
CA PHE A 80 4.71 19.43 -0.67
C PHE A 80 3.62 18.48 -1.16
N THR A 81 2.77 18.93 -2.08
CA THR A 81 1.70 18.11 -2.66
C THR A 81 2.25 16.94 -3.46
N VAL A 82 3.25 17.19 -4.32
CA VAL A 82 3.90 16.14 -5.13
C VAL A 82 4.53 15.08 -4.26
N HIS A 83 5.29 15.51 -3.22
CA HIS A 83 5.86 14.58 -2.25
C HIS A 83 4.76 13.68 -1.66
N GLY A 84 3.68 14.27 -1.15
CA GLY A 84 2.59 13.52 -0.52
C GLY A 84 1.88 12.57 -1.49
N VAL A 85 1.47 13.05 -2.67
CA VAL A 85 0.78 12.24 -3.69
C VAL A 85 1.64 11.07 -4.15
N VAL A 86 2.90 11.34 -4.50
CA VAL A 86 3.80 10.31 -5.03
C VAL A 86 4.16 9.27 -3.95
N MET A 87 4.51 9.72 -2.75
CA MET A 87 4.94 8.82 -1.69
C MET A 87 3.78 7.97 -1.16
N VAL A 88 2.58 8.50 -1.07
CA VAL A 88 1.42 7.74 -0.58
C VAL A 88 0.91 6.77 -1.67
N TRP A 89 0.55 7.30 -2.84
CA TRP A 89 -0.19 6.55 -3.85
C TRP A 89 0.68 5.68 -4.75
N PHE A 90 1.90 6.13 -5.04
CA PHE A 90 2.80 5.46 -5.99
C PHE A 90 3.99 4.75 -5.34
N PHE A 91 4.24 4.98 -4.04
CA PHE A 91 5.30 4.28 -3.32
C PHE A 91 4.77 3.43 -2.17
N LEU A 92 4.24 4.02 -1.09
CA LEU A 92 3.93 3.29 0.15
C LEU A 92 2.84 2.21 -0.04
N ILE A 93 1.73 2.56 -0.67
CA ILE A 93 0.60 1.63 -0.87
C ILE A 93 1.02 0.41 -1.71
N PRO A 94 1.65 0.56 -2.90
CA PRO A 94 1.99 -0.58 -3.75
C PRO A 94 3.29 -1.29 -3.36
N SER A 95 4.19 -0.70 -2.57
CA SER A 95 5.56 -1.19 -2.39
C SER A 95 5.63 -2.65 -1.97
N ILE A 96 5.10 -3.02 -0.82
CA ILE A 96 5.16 -4.40 -0.35
C ILE A 96 4.14 -5.30 -1.06
N PRO A 97 2.84 -4.92 -1.21
CA PRO A 97 1.87 -5.79 -1.86
C PRO A 97 2.22 -6.11 -3.32
N ALA A 98 2.54 -5.10 -4.13
CA ALA A 98 2.77 -5.30 -5.55
C ALA A 98 4.17 -5.84 -5.88
N THR A 99 5.18 -5.63 -5.03
CA THR A 99 6.53 -6.17 -5.21
C THR A 99 6.69 -7.51 -4.50
N LEU A 100 6.89 -7.48 -3.19
CA LEU A 100 7.11 -8.71 -2.39
C LEU A 100 5.92 -9.65 -2.42
N GLY A 101 4.68 -9.12 -2.46
CA GLY A 101 3.47 -9.94 -2.57
C GLY A 101 3.47 -10.77 -3.85
N ASN A 102 3.80 -10.18 -5.00
CA ASN A 102 3.92 -10.91 -6.25
C ASN A 102 4.98 -12.01 -6.18
N PHE A 103 6.14 -11.73 -5.57
CA PHE A 103 7.17 -12.74 -5.41
C PHE A 103 6.78 -13.84 -4.44
N LEU A 104 6.33 -13.47 -3.24
CA LEU A 104 6.30 -14.35 -2.08
C LEU A 104 4.97 -15.09 -1.90
N VAL A 105 3.82 -14.48 -2.25
CA VAL A 105 2.53 -15.15 -2.02
C VAL A 105 2.46 -16.51 -2.71
N PRO A 106 2.72 -16.64 -4.04
CA PRO A 106 2.68 -17.96 -4.67
C PRO A 106 3.70 -18.94 -4.07
N LEU A 107 4.94 -18.47 -3.86
CA LEU A 107 6.01 -19.32 -3.30
C LEU A 107 5.67 -19.83 -1.90
N MET A 108 5.17 -18.96 -1.02
CA MET A 108 4.87 -19.29 0.37
C MET A 108 3.65 -20.19 0.54
N ILE A 109 2.73 -20.22 -0.43
CA ILE A 109 1.57 -21.12 -0.41
C ILE A 109 1.76 -22.37 -1.28
N GLY A 110 2.93 -22.51 -1.93
CA GLY A 110 3.22 -23.63 -2.82
C GLY A 110 2.48 -23.58 -4.17
N ALA A 111 2.05 -22.40 -4.60
CA ALA A 111 1.46 -22.19 -5.91
C ALA A 111 2.53 -21.92 -6.97
N ARG A 112 2.28 -22.38 -8.20
CA ARG A 112 3.17 -22.13 -9.34
C ARG A 112 3.09 -20.68 -9.84
N GLU A 113 1.90 -20.06 -9.73
CA GLU A 113 1.61 -18.73 -10.26
C GLU A 113 0.47 -18.10 -9.43
N VAL A 114 0.16 -16.81 -9.64
CA VAL A 114 -1.06 -16.19 -9.14
C VAL A 114 -2.29 -16.67 -9.91
N ALA A 115 -3.49 -16.53 -9.34
CA ALA A 115 -4.74 -17.05 -9.94
C ALA A 115 -5.03 -16.46 -11.32
N PHE A 116 -4.73 -15.18 -11.52
CA PHE A 116 -5.01 -14.46 -12.77
C PHE A 116 -3.75 -13.75 -13.31
N PRO A 117 -2.83 -14.46 -14.00
CA PRO A 117 -1.57 -13.88 -14.48
C PRO A 117 -1.76 -12.73 -15.49
N ARG A 118 -2.83 -12.77 -16.31
CA ARG A 118 -3.17 -11.69 -17.24
C ARG A 118 -3.66 -10.44 -16.51
N LEU A 119 -4.46 -10.57 -15.46
CA LEU A 119 -4.87 -9.44 -14.64
C LEU A 119 -3.69 -8.86 -13.86
N ASN A 120 -2.72 -9.70 -13.50
CA ASN A 120 -1.54 -9.26 -12.80
C ASN A 120 -0.68 -8.31 -13.63
N ILE A 121 -0.40 -8.64 -14.89
CA ILE A 121 0.32 -7.71 -15.77
C ILE A 121 -0.53 -6.49 -16.14
N LEU A 122 -1.85 -6.65 -16.30
CA LEU A 122 -2.77 -5.53 -16.54
C LEU A 122 -2.74 -4.54 -15.37
N SER A 123 -2.68 -5.01 -14.12
CA SER A 123 -2.57 -4.12 -12.95
C SER A 123 -1.31 -3.27 -13.02
N TRP A 124 -0.18 -3.81 -13.49
CA TRP A 124 1.04 -3.04 -13.69
C TRP A 124 0.89 -1.99 -14.80
N TYR A 125 0.25 -2.31 -15.94
CA TYR A 125 0.00 -1.31 -16.98
C TYR A 125 -0.86 -0.15 -16.48
N ILE A 126 -1.91 -0.45 -15.70
CA ILE A 126 -2.79 0.56 -15.11
C ILE A 126 -2.00 1.40 -14.10
N TYR A 127 -1.13 0.79 -13.30
CA TYR A 127 -0.25 1.52 -12.38
C TYR A 127 0.67 2.50 -13.12
N VAL A 128 1.31 2.06 -14.20
CA VAL A 128 2.17 2.92 -15.03
C VAL A 128 1.36 4.05 -15.67
N LEU A 129 0.16 3.74 -16.18
CA LEU A 129 -0.73 4.76 -16.75
C LEU A 129 -1.10 5.83 -15.71
N GLY A 130 -1.49 5.46 -14.49
CA GLY A 130 -1.73 6.42 -13.40
C GLY A 130 -0.50 7.26 -13.08
N GLY A 131 0.68 6.65 -13.12
CA GLY A 131 1.95 7.33 -12.96
C GLY A 131 2.24 8.35 -14.08
N LEU A 132 1.89 8.04 -15.32
CA LEU A 132 2.03 8.97 -16.45
C LEU A 132 1.14 10.20 -16.28
N PHE A 133 -0.10 10.07 -15.78
CA PHE A 133 -0.94 11.21 -15.42
C PHE A 133 -0.29 12.09 -14.35
N THR A 134 0.33 11.48 -13.35
CA THR A 134 1.03 12.21 -12.28
C THR A 134 2.27 12.94 -12.81
N VAL A 135 3.03 12.34 -13.71
CA VAL A 135 4.19 12.99 -14.35
C VAL A 135 3.73 14.12 -15.28
N ALA A 136 2.67 13.91 -16.08
CA ALA A 136 2.10 14.95 -16.94
C ALA A 136 1.67 16.18 -16.11
N MET A 137 0.96 15.96 -15.00
CA MET A 137 0.58 17.03 -14.05
C MET A 137 1.80 17.83 -13.55
N LEU A 138 2.93 17.14 -13.28
CA LEU A 138 4.17 17.81 -12.87
C LEU A 138 4.74 18.70 -13.96
N VAL A 139 4.79 18.20 -15.19
CA VAL A 139 5.29 18.95 -16.36
C VAL A 139 4.43 20.17 -16.67
N GLU A 140 3.13 20.08 -16.45
CA GLU A 140 2.17 21.18 -16.63
C GLU A 140 2.18 22.22 -15.49
N GLY A 141 3.06 22.09 -14.49
CA GLY A 141 3.24 23.09 -13.43
C GLY A 141 2.81 22.66 -12.04
N GLY A 142 2.39 21.41 -11.86
CA GLY A 142 2.12 20.81 -10.56
C GLY A 142 0.72 21.08 -10.01
N VAL A 143 0.52 20.71 -8.75
CA VAL A 143 -0.72 20.87 -7.98
C VAL A 143 -0.39 21.28 -6.54
N ASP A 144 -1.21 22.12 -5.92
CA ASP A 144 -0.96 22.79 -4.64
C ASP A 144 -1.94 22.40 -3.50
N THR A 145 -2.80 21.39 -3.74
CA THR A 145 -3.92 21.05 -2.84
C THR A 145 -3.54 20.21 -1.61
N GLY A 146 -2.29 19.78 -1.52
CA GLY A 146 -1.93 18.66 -0.63
C GLY A 146 -2.40 17.33 -1.21
N TRP A 147 -1.91 16.22 -0.64
CA TRP A 147 -2.23 14.86 -1.10
C TRP A 147 -3.66 14.41 -0.77
N THR A 148 -4.35 15.15 0.09
CA THR A 148 -5.72 14.87 0.53
C THR A 148 -6.79 15.51 -0.35
N PHE A 149 -6.42 16.44 -1.22
CA PHE A 149 -7.35 17.13 -2.13
C PHE A 149 -8.57 17.76 -1.44
N TYR A 150 -8.42 18.33 -0.25
CA TYR A 150 -9.55 18.86 0.52
C TYR A 150 -10.32 19.95 -0.24
N THR A 151 -11.64 19.78 -0.24
CA THR A 151 -12.60 20.77 -0.74
C THR A 151 -12.96 21.77 0.39
N PRO A 152 -13.34 22.99 0.07
CA PRO A 152 -13.55 23.56 -1.26
C PRO A 152 -12.27 24.05 -1.95
N PHE A 153 -11.09 23.99 -1.33
CA PHE A 153 -9.86 24.52 -1.93
C PHE A 153 -9.55 23.84 -3.27
N SER A 154 -9.61 22.51 -3.34
CA SER A 154 -9.33 21.76 -4.56
C SER A 154 -10.36 21.95 -5.67
N THR A 155 -11.61 22.29 -5.34
CA THR A 155 -12.69 22.45 -6.32
C THR A 155 -12.83 23.89 -6.81
N MET A 156 -12.64 24.90 -5.92
CA MET A 156 -12.97 26.29 -6.21
C MET A 156 -11.75 27.24 -6.24
N PHE A 157 -10.77 27.04 -5.36
CA PHE A 157 -9.73 28.06 -5.13
C PHE A 157 -8.39 27.73 -5.77
N SER A 158 -8.04 26.46 -5.96
CA SER A 158 -6.80 26.07 -6.64
C SER A 158 -6.91 26.33 -8.16
N ASN A 159 -5.92 27.01 -8.73
CA ASN A 159 -5.79 27.22 -10.17
C ASN A 159 -4.87 26.19 -10.85
N THR A 160 -4.55 25.09 -10.15
CA THR A 160 -3.58 24.10 -10.60
C THR A 160 -4.25 22.85 -11.22
N HIS A 161 -3.46 21.87 -11.65
CA HIS A 161 -3.91 20.70 -12.41
C HIS A 161 -4.53 19.61 -11.53
N VAL A 162 -5.49 19.99 -10.66
CA VAL A 162 -6.13 19.10 -9.67
C VAL A 162 -6.79 17.87 -10.32
N VAL A 163 -7.51 18.06 -11.43
CA VAL A 163 -8.20 16.95 -12.11
C VAL A 163 -7.22 15.92 -12.65
N ALA A 164 -6.09 16.35 -13.21
CA ALA A 164 -5.06 15.44 -13.71
C ALA A 164 -4.41 14.63 -12.56
N ALA A 165 -4.12 15.29 -11.43
CA ALA A 165 -3.61 14.62 -10.23
C ALA A 165 -4.60 13.60 -9.67
N ALA A 166 -5.88 13.98 -9.54
CA ALA A 166 -6.95 13.11 -9.10
C ALA A 166 -7.17 11.92 -10.06
N ALA A 167 -7.08 12.15 -11.38
CA ALA A 167 -7.15 11.10 -12.39
C ALA A 167 -6.00 10.09 -12.26
N GLY A 168 -4.78 10.53 -11.96
CA GLY A 168 -3.65 9.65 -11.67
C GLY A 168 -3.92 8.73 -10.49
N VAL A 169 -4.42 9.28 -9.37
CA VAL A 169 -4.78 8.50 -8.17
C VAL A 169 -5.98 7.58 -8.44
N PHE A 170 -6.99 8.07 -9.16
CA PHE A 170 -8.16 7.28 -9.56
C PHE A 170 -7.75 6.04 -10.38
N VAL A 171 -6.91 6.23 -11.39
CA VAL A 171 -6.45 5.15 -12.27
C VAL A 171 -5.61 4.13 -11.49
N VAL A 172 -4.68 4.57 -10.64
CA VAL A 172 -3.88 3.62 -9.84
C VAL A 172 -4.72 2.83 -8.84
N GLY A 173 -5.87 3.36 -8.42
CA GLY A 173 -6.83 2.64 -7.58
C GLY A 173 -7.30 1.32 -8.23
N PHE A 174 -7.56 1.30 -9.54
CA PHE A 174 -7.92 0.05 -10.24
C PHE A 174 -6.79 -0.97 -10.25
N SER A 175 -5.54 -0.53 -10.39
CA SER A 175 -4.37 -1.42 -10.24
C SER A 175 -4.39 -2.14 -8.89
N SER A 176 -4.68 -1.39 -7.82
CA SER A 176 -4.76 -1.90 -6.46
C SER A 176 -5.89 -2.92 -6.28
N ILE A 177 -7.09 -2.63 -6.83
CA ILE A 177 -8.23 -3.57 -6.79
C ILE A 177 -7.89 -4.88 -7.50
N LEU A 178 -7.28 -4.82 -8.70
CA LEU A 178 -6.90 -6.02 -9.45
C LEU A 178 -5.86 -6.86 -8.72
N THR A 179 -4.87 -6.22 -8.10
CA THR A 179 -3.86 -6.89 -7.27
C THR A 179 -4.50 -7.56 -6.06
N GLY A 180 -5.37 -6.86 -5.33
CA GLY A 180 -6.08 -7.39 -4.17
C GLY A 180 -6.96 -8.59 -4.54
N LEU A 181 -7.79 -8.46 -5.58
CA LEU A 181 -8.64 -9.55 -6.07
C LEU A 181 -7.81 -10.79 -6.44
N ASN A 182 -6.70 -10.58 -7.15
CA ASN A 182 -5.82 -11.67 -7.57
C ASN A 182 -5.25 -12.42 -6.36
N PHE A 183 -4.75 -11.72 -5.35
CA PHE A 183 -4.21 -12.38 -4.16
C PHE A 183 -5.28 -13.07 -3.30
N ILE A 184 -6.47 -12.50 -3.17
CA ILE A 184 -7.59 -13.17 -2.48
C ILE A 184 -7.86 -14.52 -3.15
N VAL A 185 -8.06 -14.53 -4.47
CA VAL A 185 -8.36 -15.78 -5.19
C VAL A 185 -7.16 -16.75 -5.17
N THR A 186 -5.94 -16.25 -5.29
CA THR A 186 -4.72 -17.06 -5.19
C THR A 186 -4.65 -17.79 -3.85
N VAL A 187 -4.84 -17.06 -2.74
CA VAL A 187 -4.83 -17.68 -1.39
C VAL A 187 -5.99 -18.66 -1.20
N HIS A 188 -7.18 -18.39 -1.75
CA HIS A 188 -8.32 -19.30 -1.60
C HIS A 188 -8.19 -20.58 -2.43
N ARG A 189 -7.72 -20.48 -3.68
CA ARG A 189 -7.82 -21.54 -4.69
C ARG A 189 -6.53 -22.30 -4.96
N MET A 190 -5.37 -21.70 -4.64
CA MET A 190 -4.08 -22.21 -5.13
C MET A 190 -3.14 -22.66 -4.01
N ARG A 191 -3.60 -22.74 -2.78
CA ARG A 191 -2.79 -23.30 -1.68
C ARG A 191 -2.45 -24.76 -1.97
N ALA A 192 -1.21 -25.14 -1.68
CA ALA A 192 -0.77 -26.54 -1.78
C ALA A 192 -1.67 -27.47 -0.95
N PRO A 193 -1.87 -28.72 -1.39
CA PRO A 193 -2.63 -29.72 -0.62
C PRO A 193 -2.12 -29.83 0.82
N GLY A 194 -3.04 -29.83 1.79
CA GLY A 194 -2.72 -29.88 3.22
C GLY A 194 -2.36 -28.55 3.86
N MET A 195 -2.22 -27.47 3.10
CA MET A 195 -2.03 -26.11 3.63
C MET A 195 -3.37 -25.50 4.05
N THR A 196 -3.74 -25.71 5.29
CA THR A 196 -4.93 -25.08 5.90
C THR A 196 -4.66 -23.62 6.26
N TRP A 197 -5.71 -22.84 6.59
CA TRP A 197 -5.60 -21.44 6.97
C TRP A 197 -4.57 -21.20 8.09
N PHE A 198 -4.62 -21.97 9.16
CA PHE A 198 -3.68 -21.84 10.29
C PHE A 198 -2.31 -22.50 10.06
N ARG A 199 -1.98 -22.82 8.81
CA ARG A 199 -0.62 -23.17 8.36
C ARG A 199 -0.03 -22.12 7.42
N LEU A 200 -0.78 -21.07 7.10
CA LEU A 200 -0.27 -19.95 6.28
C LEU A 200 0.81 -19.16 7.02
N PRO A 201 1.89 -18.75 6.37
CA PRO A 201 2.83 -17.77 6.92
C PRO A 201 2.12 -16.46 7.29
N LEU A 202 2.63 -15.74 8.31
CA LEU A 202 2.01 -14.50 8.76
C LEU A 202 2.09 -13.38 7.72
N LEU A 203 3.10 -13.39 6.86
CA LEU A 203 3.17 -12.48 5.71
C LEU A 203 2.00 -12.71 4.75
N VAL A 204 1.62 -13.97 4.50
CA VAL A 204 0.47 -14.29 3.63
C VAL A 204 -0.84 -13.83 4.29
N TRP A 205 -0.99 -13.98 5.60
CA TRP A 205 -2.13 -13.42 6.33
C TRP A 205 -2.22 -11.89 6.21
N ALA A 206 -1.07 -11.21 6.35
CA ALA A 206 -0.99 -9.76 6.23
C ALA A 206 -1.36 -9.29 4.81
N LEU A 207 -0.81 -9.93 3.78
CA LEU A 207 -1.13 -9.60 2.38
C LEU A 207 -2.56 -9.95 2.01
N TYR A 208 -3.12 -11.03 2.57
CA TYR A 208 -4.53 -11.37 2.40
C TYR A 208 -5.45 -10.31 3.03
N ALA A 209 -5.21 -9.91 4.28
CA ALA A 209 -5.95 -8.84 4.94
C ALA A 209 -5.84 -7.51 4.20
N THR A 210 -4.64 -7.15 3.75
CA THR A 210 -4.39 -5.98 2.90
C THR A 210 -5.20 -6.05 1.61
N SER A 211 -5.28 -7.22 0.98
CA SER A 211 -6.04 -7.42 -0.26
C SER A 211 -7.54 -7.22 -0.06
N LEU A 212 -8.09 -7.62 1.10
CA LEU A 212 -9.48 -7.33 1.45
C LEU A 212 -9.72 -5.83 1.56
N ILE A 213 -8.81 -5.09 2.21
CA ILE A 213 -8.91 -3.64 2.31
C ILE A 213 -8.86 -3.01 0.92
N LEU A 214 -7.91 -3.40 0.05
CA LEU A 214 -7.78 -2.88 -1.32
C LEU A 214 -9.08 -3.02 -2.11
N VAL A 215 -9.73 -4.16 -2.05
CA VAL A 215 -10.97 -4.42 -2.83
C VAL A 215 -12.17 -3.67 -2.25
N LEU A 216 -12.28 -3.57 -0.93
CA LEU A 216 -13.46 -2.99 -0.28
C LEU A 216 -13.41 -1.47 -0.16
N ALA A 217 -12.23 -0.90 0.14
CA ALA A 217 -12.11 0.53 0.40
C ALA A 217 -11.84 1.37 -0.87
N THR A 218 -11.06 0.86 -1.83
CA THR A 218 -10.66 1.64 -3.02
C THR A 218 -11.83 2.15 -3.87
N PRO A 219 -12.97 1.45 -4.03
CA PRO A 219 -14.13 1.99 -4.74
C PRO A 219 -14.66 3.30 -4.14
N VAL A 220 -14.59 3.47 -2.81
CA VAL A 220 -15.02 4.71 -2.15
C VAL A 220 -14.10 5.88 -2.50
N LEU A 221 -12.77 5.65 -2.55
CA LEU A 221 -11.85 6.67 -3.04
C LEU A 221 -12.14 7.06 -4.49
N ALA A 222 -12.35 6.06 -5.37
CA ALA A 222 -12.67 6.32 -6.78
C ALA A 222 -13.92 7.19 -6.91
N MET A 223 -14.98 6.89 -6.16
CA MET A 223 -16.18 7.71 -6.08
C MET A 223 -15.89 9.12 -5.58
N THR A 224 -15.13 9.27 -4.49
CA THR A 224 -14.79 10.57 -3.90
C THR A 224 -14.05 11.48 -4.89
N LEU A 225 -13.02 10.95 -5.56
CA LEU A 225 -12.26 11.71 -6.55
C LEU A 225 -13.09 12.05 -7.80
N THR A 226 -14.00 11.15 -8.20
CA THR A 226 -14.94 11.44 -9.30
C THR A 226 -15.89 12.57 -8.95
N LEU A 227 -16.50 12.56 -7.76
CA LEU A 227 -17.40 13.62 -7.30
C LEU A 227 -16.67 14.97 -7.20
N MET A 228 -15.44 14.99 -6.67
CA MET A 228 -14.62 16.18 -6.63
C MET A 228 -14.29 16.73 -8.02
N ALA A 229 -13.92 15.86 -8.97
CA ALA A 229 -13.64 16.26 -10.34
C ALA A 229 -14.90 16.79 -11.04
N LEU A 230 -16.06 16.17 -10.84
CA LEU A 230 -17.35 16.64 -11.37
C LEU A 230 -17.71 18.01 -10.81
N GLU A 231 -17.60 18.22 -9.49
CA GLU A 231 -17.85 19.52 -8.89
C GLU A 231 -16.96 20.61 -9.52
N ARG A 232 -15.64 20.34 -9.64
CA ARG A 232 -14.70 21.29 -10.23
C ARG A 232 -14.99 21.61 -11.70
N VAL A 233 -15.40 20.62 -12.51
CA VAL A 233 -15.62 20.79 -13.95
C VAL A 233 -17.00 21.37 -14.25
N LEU A 234 -18.01 20.94 -13.51
CA LEU A 234 -19.43 21.30 -13.76
C LEU A 234 -19.93 22.44 -12.88
N HIS A 235 -19.12 22.88 -11.89
CA HIS A 235 -19.49 23.93 -10.92
C HIS A 235 -20.80 23.62 -10.19
N ILE A 236 -20.96 22.38 -9.73
CA ILE A 236 -22.12 21.91 -8.95
C ILE A 236 -21.76 21.83 -7.47
N GLY A 237 -22.74 22.09 -6.59
CA GLY A 237 -22.54 22.10 -5.15
C GLY A 237 -22.66 20.72 -4.50
N ILE A 238 -21.64 19.89 -4.58
CA ILE A 238 -21.56 18.62 -3.83
C ILE A 238 -20.87 18.85 -2.48
N PHE A 239 -19.75 19.55 -2.52
CA PHE A 239 -18.89 19.81 -1.36
C PHE A 239 -18.71 21.29 -1.06
N ASP A 240 -18.98 22.19 -2.02
CA ASP A 240 -18.84 23.62 -1.85
C ASP A 240 -20.04 24.21 -1.10
N PRO A 241 -19.81 24.80 0.10
CA PRO A 241 -20.88 25.42 0.89
C PRO A 241 -21.59 26.58 0.19
N ALA A 242 -20.88 27.32 -0.68
CA ALA A 242 -21.47 28.44 -1.42
C ALA A 242 -22.57 27.98 -2.39
N LEU A 243 -22.52 26.73 -2.81
CA LEU A 243 -23.50 26.10 -3.72
C LEU A 243 -24.41 25.09 -2.98
N GLY A 244 -24.39 25.09 -1.64
CA GLY A 244 -25.22 24.19 -0.82
C GLY A 244 -24.59 22.81 -0.55
N GLY A 245 -23.33 22.61 -0.89
CA GLY A 245 -22.55 21.40 -0.60
C GLY A 245 -22.00 21.34 0.83
N ASP A 246 -21.35 20.22 1.15
CA ASP A 246 -20.75 19.97 2.46
C ASP A 246 -19.31 19.48 2.35
N PRO A 247 -18.28 20.28 2.72
CA PRO A 247 -16.89 19.86 2.70
C PRO A 247 -16.60 18.74 3.72
N LEU A 248 -17.42 18.61 4.76
CA LEU A 248 -17.29 17.53 5.74
C LEU A 248 -17.61 16.18 5.09
N LEU A 249 -18.58 16.14 4.17
CA LEU A 249 -18.89 14.95 3.39
C LEU A 249 -17.69 14.47 2.58
N PHE A 250 -16.93 15.40 1.94
CA PHE A 250 -15.69 15.04 1.26
C PHE A 250 -14.71 14.35 2.22
N GLN A 251 -14.49 14.94 3.39
CA GLN A 251 -13.55 14.40 4.37
C GLN A 251 -13.97 13.01 4.86
N HIS A 252 -15.24 12.77 5.13
CA HIS A 252 -15.74 11.44 5.50
C HIS A 252 -15.50 10.41 4.39
N LEU A 253 -15.83 10.71 3.14
CA LEU A 253 -15.63 9.82 2.01
C LEU A 253 -14.13 9.55 1.76
N PHE A 254 -13.30 10.59 1.83
CA PHE A 254 -11.86 10.48 1.62
C PHE A 254 -11.21 9.62 2.71
N TRP A 255 -11.51 9.86 3.99
CA TRP A 255 -10.89 9.14 5.10
C TRP A 255 -11.45 7.75 5.31
N PHE A 256 -12.68 7.49 4.87
CA PHE A 256 -13.21 6.11 4.84
C PHE A 256 -12.33 5.16 4.01
N TYR A 257 -11.65 5.68 2.99
CA TYR A 257 -10.59 4.96 2.29
C TYR A 257 -9.21 5.19 2.90
N SER A 258 -8.82 6.46 3.12
CA SER A 258 -7.42 6.81 3.37
C SER A 258 -6.93 6.36 4.75
N HIS A 259 -7.83 6.13 5.71
CA HIS A 259 -7.45 5.44 6.92
C HIS A 259 -7.21 3.93 6.70
N PRO A 260 -8.10 3.13 6.10
CA PRO A 260 -7.74 1.78 5.64
C PRO A 260 -6.45 1.72 4.81
N ALA A 261 -6.15 2.75 4.02
CA ALA A 261 -4.91 2.82 3.24
C ALA A 261 -3.65 2.81 4.11
N VAL A 262 -3.64 3.43 5.30
CA VAL A 262 -2.49 3.35 6.21
C VAL A 262 -2.28 1.92 6.73
N TYR A 263 -3.35 1.14 6.85
CA TYR A 263 -3.23 -0.28 7.17
C TYR A 263 -2.79 -1.13 5.98
N ILE A 264 -3.11 -0.74 4.74
CA ILE A 264 -2.50 -1.32 3.52
C ILE A 264 -0.97 -1.15 3.56
N MET A 265 -0.47 -0.04 4.07
CA MET A 265 0.97 0.24 4.19
C MET A 265 1.61 -0.60 5.31
N VAL A 266 1.02 -0.65 6.51
CA VAL A 266 1.66 -1.20 7.70
C VAL A 266 1.46 -2.71 7.88
N LEU A 267 0.30 -3.28 7.51
CA LEU A 267 0.05 -4.72 7.71
C LEU A 267 1.05 -5.61 6.97
N PRO A 268 1.39 -5.37 5.69
CA PRO A 268 2.42 -6.14 5.00
C PRO A 268 3.78 -6.05 5.70
N ALA A 269 4.16 -4.84 6.17
CA ALA A 269 5.41 -4.65 6.93
C ALA A 269 5.40 -5.46 8.23
N MET A 270 4.27 -5.51 8.97
CA MET A 270 4.11 -6.36 10.14
C MET A 270 4.21 -7.86 9.80
N GLY A 271 3.77 -8.25 8.61
CA GLY A 271 3.97 -9.60 8.09
C GLY A 271 5.45 -9.91 7.88
N VAL A 272 6.17 -9.04 7.18
CA VAL A 272 7.63 -9.16 6.94
C VAL A 272 8.40 -9.23 8.26
N VAL A 273 8.12 -8.33 9.20
CA VAL A 273 8.74 -8.31 10.54
C VAL A 273 8.52 -9.65 11.27
N SER A 274 7.33 -10.23 11.18
CA SER A 274 7.04 -11.52 11.81
C SER A 274 7.93 -12.65 11.25
N GLU A 275 8.12 -12.69 9.93
CA GLU A 275 9.00 -13.70 9.30
C GLU A 275 10.47 -13.47 9.66
N ILE A 276 10.93 -12.21 9.64
CA ILE A 276 12.31 -11.86 10.03
C ILE A 276 12.59 -12.29 11.48
N ILE A 277 11.70 -11.97 12.43
CA ILE A 277 11.88 -12.32 13.84
C ILE A 277 11.98 -13.82 14.02
N THR A 278 11.12 -14.60 13.38
CA THR A 278 11.17 -16.07 13.49
C THR A 278 12.48 -16.65 12.95
N CYS A 279 12.94 -16.14 11.81
CA CYS A 279 14.17 -16.57 11.16
C CYS A 279 15.40 -16.23 12.01
N PHE A 280 15.53 -14.97 12.44
CA PHE A 280 16.72 -14.47 13.12
C PHE A 280 16.74 -14.70 14.64
N ALA A 281 15.60 -15.06 15.23
CA ALA A 281 15.55 -15.61 16.61
C ALA A 281 15.63 -17.13 16.66
N ARG A 282 15.60 -17.80 15.50
CA ARG A 282 15.57 -19.27 15.35
C ARG A 282 14.48 -19.91 16.22
N LYS A 283 13.33 -19.26 16.28
CA LYS A 283 12.16 -19.72 17.06
C LYS A 283 10.88 -19.63 16.26
N ARG A 284 9.93 -20.50 16.59
CA ARG A 284 8.56 -20.33 16.11
C ARG A 284 7.93 -19.10 16.74
N ILE A 285 7.11 -18.38 15.97
CA ILE A 285 6.39 -17.21 16.48
C ILE A 285 5.52 -17.60 17.68
N PHE A 286 5.61 -16.85 18.74
CA PHE A 286 4.75 -17.01 19.88
C PHE A 286 3.33 -16.59 19.55
N GLY A 287 2.32 -17.36 20.00
CA GLY A 287 0.92 -17.00 19.80
C GLY A 287 0.46 -16.88 18.36
N TYR A 288 0.90 -17.73 17.43
CA TYR A 288 0.63 -17.67 16.00
C TYR A 288 -0.84 -17.36 15.66
N ARG A 289 -1.82 -18.06 16.30
CA ARG A 289 -3.24 -17.83 16.02
C ARG A 289 -3.68 -16.42 16.42
N PHE A 290 -3.19 -15.93 17.57
CA PHE A 290 -3.46 -14.56 18.02
C PHE A 290 -2.84 -13.53 17.09
N MET A 291 -1.65 -13.80 16.52
CA MET A 291 -1.03 -12.95 15.51
C MET A 291 -1.89 -12.89 14.23
N ALA A 292 -2.42 -14.01 13.74
CA ALA A 292 -3.30 -14.04 12.58
C ALA A 292 -4.63 -13.29 12.86
N TYR A 293 -5.26 -13.51 14.00
CA TYR A 293 -6.46 -12.77 14.39
C TYR A 293 -6.21 -11.28 14.59
N ALA A 294 -5.06 -10.91 15.14
CA ALA A 294 -4.67 -9.51 15.30
C ALA A 294 -4.52 -8.79 13.94
N ILE A 295 -3.95 -9.46 12.93
CA ILE A 295 -3.88 -8.92 11.55
C ILE A 295 -5.29 -8.63 11.01
N LEU A 296 -6.20 -9.60 11.11
CA LEU A 296 -7.59 -9.43 10.66
C LEU A 296 -8.34 -8.38 11.50
N GLY A 297 -8.09 -8.35 12.82
CA GLY A 297 -8.68 -7.35 13.71
C GLY A 297 -8.26 -5.93 13.35
N ILE A 298 -6.96 -5.69 13.11
CA ILE A 298 -6.48 -4.38 12.64
C ILE A 298 -7.14 -3.99 11.32
N ALA A 299 -7.23 -4.92 10.35
CA ALA A 299 -7.88 -4.66 9.08
C ALA A 299 -9.37 -4.29 9.24
N ALA A 300 -10.10 -5.01 10.10
CA ALA A 300 -11.52 -4.76 10.36
C ALA A 300 -11.74 -3.41 11.08
N PHE A 301 -11.00 -3.14 12.15
CA PHE A 301 -11.07 -1.85 12.85
C PHE A 301 -10.70 -0.68 11.95
N GLY A 302 -9.79 -0.90 10.98
CA GLY A 302 -9.41 0.11 10.00
C GLY A 302 -10.59 0.74 9.26
N PHE A 303 -11.69 0.02 9.08
CA PHE A 303 -12.92 0.55 8.48
C PHE A 303 -13.83 1.33 9.44
N LEU A 304 -13.52 1.36 10.74
CA LEU A 304 -14.40 1.93 11.75
C LEU A 304 -13.85 3.18 12.43
N VAL A 305 -12.61 3.57 12.12
CA VAL A 305 -11.87 4.57 12.93
C VAL A 305 -11.50 5.83 12.14
N TRP A 306 -11.92 5.97 10.91
CA TRP A 306 -11.46 7.06 10.02
C TRP A 306 -11.71 8.47 10.56
N GLY A 307 -12.70 8.67 11.41
CA GLY A 307 -13.11 10.00 11.89
C GLY A 307 -12.10 10.66 12.84
N HIS A 308 -11.08 9.94 13.33
CA HIS A 308 -9.99 10.57 14.09
C HIS A 308 -9.12 11.51 13.24
N HIS A 309 -9.16 11.39 11.91
CA HIS A 309 -8.57 12.37 10.99
C HIS A 309 -9.36 13.67 10.91
N MET A 310 -10.53 13.74 11.56
CA MET A 310 -11.49 14.81 11.41
C MET A 310 -11.85 15.49 12.75
N PHE A 311 -11.05 15.33 13.81
CA PHE A 311 -11.35 15.88 15.13
C PHE A 311 -11.45 17.42 15.16
N VAL A 312 -10.72 18.11 14.26
CA VAL A 312 -10.77 19.56 14.12
C VAL A 312 -11.55 20.04 12.89
N SER A 313 -12.29 19.15 12.22
CA SER A 313 -13.01 19.45 10.99
C SER A 313 -14.40 20.07 11.20
N GLY A 314 -14.88 20.14 12.44
CA GLY A 314 -16.24 20.56 12.76
C GLY A 314 -17.25 19.41 12.90
N GLN A 315 -16.82 18.15 12.89
CA GLN A 315 -17.70 17.01 13.22
C GLN A 315 -18.29 17.17 14.64
N SER A 316 -19.45 16.54 14.89
CA SER A 316 -20.10 16.64 16.20
C SER A 316 -19.22 16.08 17.33
N VAL A 317 -19.36 16.62 18.53
CA VAL A 317 -18.65 16.12 19.73
C VAL A 317 -18.94 14.64 19.96
N TYR A 318 -20.20 14.21 19.75
CA TYR A 318 -20.59 12.81 19.88
C TYR A 318 -19.85 11.91 18.87
N ALA A 319 -19.77 12.32 17.59
CA ALA A 319 -18.99 11.59 16.60
C ALA A 319 -17.52 11.52 16.98
N GLY A 320 -16.95 12.63 17.47
CA GLY A 320 -15.57 12.67 17.97
C GLY A 320 -15.33 11.66 19.11
N MET A 321 -16.22 11.58 20.08
CA MET A 321 -16.14 10.61 21.19
C MET A 321 -16.20 9.15 20.69
N VAL A 322 -17.11 8.84 19.77
CA VAL A 322 -17.26 7.48 19.20
C VAL A 322 -16.00 7.08 18.43
N PHE A 323 -15.51 7.96 17.54
CA PHE A 323 -14.29 7.67 16.78
C PHE A 323 -13.04 7.59 17.64
N SER A 324 -12.95 8.39 18.72
CA SER A 324 -11.87 8.28 19.71
C SER A 324 -11.87 6.92 20.38
N MET A 325 -13.03 6.46 20.88
CA MET A 325 -13.17 5.15 21.51
C MET A 325 -12.83 3.99 20.54
N LEU A 326 -13.34 4.04 19.31
CA LEU A 326 -13.06 3.02 18.31
C LEU A 326 -11.58 3.01 17.93
N SER A 327 -10.95 4.17 17.80
CA SER A 327 -9.52 4.29 17.49
C SER A 327 -8.66 3.71 18.61
N PHE A 328 -9.04 3.95 19.86
CA PHE A 328 -8.38 3.36 21.03
C PHE A 328 -8.42 1.82 20.99
N MET A 329 -9.52 1.22 20.53
CA MET A 329 -9.65 -0.24 20.44
C MET A 329 -8.64 -0.89 19.47
N VAL A 330 -8.09 -0.16 18.50
CA VAL A 330 -7.02 -0.66 17.60
C VAL A 330 -5.74 -1.00 18.38
N ALA A 331 -5.54 -0.37 19.56
CA ALA A 331 -4.42 -0.68 20.42
C ALA A 331 -4.39 -2.16 20.87
N VAL A 332 -5.55 -2.80 21.04
CA VAL A 332 -5.64 -4.19 21.50
C VAL A 332 -4.97 -5.17 20.52
N PRO A 333 -5.38 -5.28 19.23
CA PRO A 333 -4.70 -6.16 18.30
C PRO A 333 -3.26 -5.73 18.00
N SER A 334 -2.93 -4.43 18.07
CA SER A 334 -1.57 -3.94 17.93
C SER A 334 -0.66 -4.38 19.08
N ALA A 335 -1.13 -4.29 20.32
CA ALA A 335 -0.43 -4.76 21.51
C ALA A 335 -0.18 -6.28 21.46
N ILE A 336 -1.17 -7.08 21.02
CA ILE A 336 -1.00 -8.53 20.82
C ILE A 336 0.21 -8.79 19.93
N LYS A 337 0.38 -8.04 18.84
CA LYS A 337 1.51 -8.22 17.93
C LYS A 337 2.84 -7.88 18.60
N VAL A 338 2.92 -6.73 19.26
CA VAL A 338 4.16 -6.28 19.95
C VAL A 338 4.57 -7.27 21.04
N PHE A 339 3.64 -7.69 21.88
CA PHE A 339 3.93 -8.67 22.94
C PHE A 339 4.37 -10.02 22.36
N ASN A 340 3.73 -10.49 21.30
CA ASN A 340 4.08 -11.78 20.71
C ASN A 340 5.43 -11.75 19.98
N TRP A 341 5.80 -10.63 19.33
CA TRP A 341 7.15 -10.45 18.80
C TRP A 341 8.19 -10.45 19.92
N THR A 342 7.95 -9.70 20.99
CA THR A 342 8.85 -9.64 22.16
C THR A 342 8.99 -11.02 22.83
N ALA A 343 7.88 -11.76 23.02
CA ALA A 343 7.89 -13.11 23.55
C ALA A 343 8.64 -14.11 22.62
N THR A 344 8.60 -13.89 21.32
CA THR A 344 9.37 -14.70 20.36
C THR A 344 10.86 -14.43 20.50
N LEU A 345 11.26 -13.17 20.69
CA LEU A 345 12.66 -12.78 20.90
C LEU A 345 13.20 -13.32 22.23
N HIS A 346 12.37 -13.35 23.27
CA HIS A 346 12.79 -13.81 24.62
C HIS A 346 13.31 -15.25 24.55
N LYS A 347 14.54 -15.46 25.06
CA LYS A 347 15.26 -16.75 25.02
C LYS A 347 15.41 -17.35 23.60
N GLY A 348 15.40 -16.51 22.54
CA GLY A 348 15.78 -16.90 21.19
C GLY A 348 17.29 -16.89 20.99
N SER A 349 17.77 -17.66 20.02
CA SER A 349 19.17 -17.55 19.54
C SER A 349 19.24 -16.38 18.54
N LEU A 350 19.42 -15.17 19.08
CA LEU A 350 19.33 -13.94 18.29
C LEU A 350 20.57 -13.74 17.42
N GLU A 351 20.35 -13.47 16.14
CA GLU A 351 21.37 -13.09 15.17
C GLU A 351 21.15 -11.65 14.72
N PHE A 352 22.03 -10.73 15.14
CA PHE A 352 21.90 -9.28 14.92
C PHE A 352 22.45 -8.86 13.53
N ARG A 353 21.91 -9.42 12.46
CA ARG A 353 22.15 -8.94 11.10
C ARG A 353 21.20 -7.81 10.72
N THR A 354 21.50 -7.11 9.64
CA THR A 354 20.73 -5.95 9.17
C THR A 354 19.21 -6.15 9.18
N PRO A 355 18.62 -7.26 8.67
CA PRO A 355 17.18 -7.43 8.72
C PRO A 355 16.61 -7.45 10.16
N MET A 356 17.34 -8.10 11.08
CA MET A 356 16.93 -8.14 12.49
C MET A 356 16.99 -6.78 13.17
N LEU A 357 18.00 -5.95 12.86
CA LEU A 357 18.09 -4.60 13.37
C LEU A 357 16.91 -3.73 12.90
N TYR A 358 16.50 -3.87 11.63
CA TYR A 358 15.28 -3.22 11.13
C TYR A 358 14.02 -3.73 11.83
N ALA A 359 13.89 -5.03 12.08
CA ALA A 359 12.75 -5.60 12.81
C ALA A 359 12.67 -5.09 14.25
N LEU A 360 13.80 -4.99 14.95
CA LEU A 360 13.86 -4.41 16.30
C LEU A 360 13.55 -2.92 16.30
N GLY A 361 14.09 -2.18 15.34
CA GLY A 361 13.75 -0.76 15.12
C GLY A 361 12.25 -0.57 14.85
N PHE A 362 11.66 -1.43 14.01
CA PHE A 362 10.22 -1.40 13.76
C PHE A 362 9.40 -1.61 15.04
N ILE A 363 9.75 -2.61 15.86
CA ILE A 363 9.03 -2.86 17.13
C ILE A 363 9.10 -1.62 18.04
N GLY A 364 10.31 -1.05 18.20
CA GLY A 364 10.50 0.14 19.06
C GLY A 364 9.72 1.35 18.56
N LEU A 365 9.93 1.74 17.31
CA LEU A 365 9.28 2.91 16.71
C LEU A 365 7.77 2.74 16.57
N PHE A 366 7.29 1.55 16.19
CA PHE A 366 5.86 1.26 16.12
C PHE A 366 5.21 1.34 17.49
N THR A 367 5.87 0.86 18.56
CA THR A 367 5.36 0.95 19.92
C THR A 367 5.29 2.40 20.38
N MET A 368 6.32 3.21 20.12
CA MET A 368 6.29 4.65 20.43
C MET A 368 5.15 5.36 19.71
N GLY A 369 4.99 5.13 18.39
CA GLY A 369 3.90 5.70 17.61
C GLY A 369 2.51 5.25 18.08
N GLY A 370 2.36 3.98 18.47
CA GLY A 370 1.11 3.46 19.04
C GLY A 370 0.76 4.06 20.39
N LEU A 371 1.76 4.27 21.26
CA LEU A 371 1.56 4.92 22.56
C LEU A 371 1.14 6.39 22.39
N THR A 372 1.77 7.14 21.49
CA THR A 372 1.35 8.54 21.21
C THR A 372 -0.06 8.59 20.63
N GLY A 373 -0.45 7.63 19.80
CA GLY A 373 -1.81 7.50 19.25
C GLY A 373 -2.91 7.24 20.29
N LEU A 374 -2.56 6.86 21.52
CA LEU A 374 -3.53 6.74 22.63
C LEU A 374 -3.95 8.11 23.18
N PHE A 375 -3.13 9.13 23.00
CA PHE A 375 -3.36 10.48 23.54
C PHE A 375 -3.88 11.47 22.49
N LEU A 376 -3.72 11.14 21.22
CA LEU A 376 -4.19 11.94 20.08
C LEU A 376 -5.55 11.46 19.59
#